data_e204ef57d21e5a3707acee05e92e29ba
#
_entry.id   e204ef57d21e5a3707acee05e92e29ba
#
_cell.length_a   1.000
_cell.length_b   1.000
_cell.length_c   1.000
_cell.angle_alpha   90.00
_cell.angle_beta   90.00
_cell.angle_gamma   90.00
#
_symmetry.space_group_name_H-M   'P 1'
#
loop_
_entity.id
_entity.type
_entity.pdbx_description
1 polymer ?
#
loop_
_entity_poly.entity_id
_entity_poly.type
_entity_poly.pdbx_seq_one_letter_code
_entity_poly.pdbx_strand_id
1 'polypeptide(L)'
;NIGIILPFDSAYENISKSIINGIMEAYYSSPSFMASTKLFFYPSNAKSFNQISRNIEKDRIDFLIGPLRKENFSKIMGQISNNIGVLNLNISNTKNYSRKGFFRFSLNPEEEARQVARFARAEGTRAIIITQNSNWGLRISKAYLEEWRNSDGVILDHIVYDPSEKNFSDIITKALHINESHARKNFIAKVIQKKLKFEARRRQDIDVILLATDHDNTRQIIPQLRFHKAEKLPVFAGSRAFAFT
;
A
#
# COMPACT_ATOMS: atom_id res chain seq x y z
N ASN A 1 14.82 3.89 -28.72
CA ASN A 1 13.46 4.41 -28.69
C ASN A 1 12.66 3.72 -27.55
N ILE A 2 11.88 4.51 -26.79
CA ILE A 2 11.05 4.00 -25.70
C ILE A 2 9.58 4.18 -26.05
N GLY A 3 8.83 3.09 -26.00
CA GLY A 3 7.38 3.08 -26.17
C GLY A 3 6.67 3.08 -24.81
N ILE A 4 5.63 3.90 -24.66
CA ILE A 4 4.83 4.01 -23.44
C ILE A 4 3.40 3.58 -23.78
N ILE A 5 2.91 2.50 -23.15
CA ILE A 5 1.59 1.93 -23.40
C ILE A 5 0.69 2.19 -22.19
N LEU A 6 -0.24 3.14 -22.33
CA LEU A 6 -1.15 3.54 -21.25
C LEU A 6 -2.60 3.63 -21.74
N PRO A 7 -3.59 3.40 -20.86
CA PRO A 7 -5.00 3.65 -21.14
C PRO A 7 -5.32 5.15 -21.04
N PHE A 8 -6.03 5.69 -22.03
CA PHE A 8 -6.47 7.10 -22.05
C PHE A 8 -8.00 7.23 -21.97
N ASP A 9 -8.68 6.22 -21.45
CA ASP A 9 -10.11 6.30 -21.18
C ASP A 9 -10.40 6.95 -19.82
N SER A 10 -11.65 7.39 -19.63
CA SER A 10 -12.09 8.17 -18.48
C SER A 10 -11.74 7.57 -17.10
N ALA A 11 -11.72 6.25 -16.99
CA ALA A 11 -11.44 5.56 -15.73
C ALA A 11 -9.95 5.62 -15.33
N TYR A 12 -9.04 5.77 -16.30
CA TYR A 12 -7.59 5.75 -16.08
C TYR A 12 -6.89 7.04 -16.48
N GLU A 13 -7.63 8.03 -16.96
CA GLU A 13 -7.07 9.27 -17.51
C GLU A 13 -6.13 9.99 -16.53
N ASN A 14 -6.57 10.19 -15.30
CA ASN A 14 -5.77 10.86 -14.27
C ASN A 14 -4.51 10.08 -13.89
N ILE A 15 -4.62 8.75 -13.80
CA ILE A 15 -3.48 7.88 -13.50
C ILE A 15 -2.47 7.92 -14.64
N SER A 16 -2.94 7.82 -15.89
CA SER A 16 -2.08 7.87 -17.07
C SER A 16 -1.40 9.24 -17.21
N LYS A 17 -2.10 10.33 -16.96
CA LYS A 17 -1.53 11.69 -16.91
C LYS A 17 -0.42 11.80 -15.86
N SER A 18 -0.65 11.29 -14.66
CA SER A 18 0.37 11.31 -13.59
C SER A 18 1.61 10.51 -13.95
N ILE A 19 1.45 9.33 -14.57
CA ILE A 19 2.57 8.52 -15.06
C ILE A 19 3.33 9.26 -16.16
N ILE A 20 2.62 9.85 -17.13
CA ILE A 20 3.23 10.63 -18.21
C ILE A 20 4.01 11.81 -17.65
N ASN A 21 3.44 12.57 -16.72
CA ASN A 21 4.11 13.71 -16.11
C ASN A 21 5.43 13.28 -15.44
N GLY A 22 5.43 12.19 -14.67
CA GLY A 22 6.66 11.67 -14.07
C GLY A 22 7.69 11.22 -15.10
N ILE A 23 7.27 10.56 -16.17
CA ILE A 23 8.15 10.15 -17.29
C ILE A 23 8.74 11.39 -17.99
N MET A 24 7.92 12.40 -18.27
CA MET A 24 8.35 13.63 -18.93
C MET A 24 9.30 14.44 -18.05
N GLU A 25 9.03 14.52 -16.75
CA GLU A 25 9.93 15.17 -15.79
C GLU A 25 11.31 14.49 -15.79
N ALA A 26 11.35 13.17 -15.67
CA ALA A 26 12.59 12.39 -15.74
C ALA A 26 13.31 12.55 -17.08
N TYR A 27 12.56 12.61 -18.19
CA TYR A 27 13.10 12.79 -19.53
C TYR A 27 13.77 14.15 -19.68
N TYR A 28 13.11 15.24 -19.28
CA TYR A 28 13.66 16.60 -19.42
C TYR A 28 14.73 16.94 -18.36
N SER A 29 14.77 16.25 -17.24
CA SER A 29 15.81 16.45 -16.22
C SER A 29 17.17 15.88 -16.62
N SER A 30 17.25 15.07 -17.69
CA SER A 30 18.49 14.46 -18.16
C SER A 30 18.79 14.80 -19.64
N PRO A 31 19.57 15.89 -19.91
CA PRO A 31 19.86 16.32 -21.27
C PRO A 31 20.51 15.26 -22.16
N SER A 32 21.41 14.44 -21.60
CA SER A 32 22.07 13.35 -22.33
C SER A 32 21.10 12.25 -22.75
N PHE A 33 20.14 11.92 -21.86
CA PHE A 33 19.10 10.96 -22.16
C PHE A 33 18.14 11.50 -23.24
N MET A 34 17.73 12.75 -23.12
CA MET A 34 16.88 13.44 -24.09
C MET A 34 17.51 13.48 -25.48
N ALA A 35 18.82 13.75 -25.60
CA ALA A 35 19.52 13.80 -26.86
C ALA A 35 19.61 12.45 -27.58
N SER A 36 19.61 11.34 -26.82
CA SER A 36 19.79 9.99 -27.36
C SER A 36 18.50 9.17 -27.47
N THR A 37 17.39 9.63 -26.86
CA THR A 37 16.18 8.83 -26.70
C THR A 37 14.96 9.55 -27.26
N LYS A 38 14.09 8.80 -27.95
CA LYS A 38 12.78 9.29 -28.40
C LYS A 38 11.68 8.53 -27.64
N LEU A 39 10.66 9.26 -27.21
CA LEU A 39 9.49 8.71 -26.54
C LEU A 39 8.30 8.60 -27.49
N PHE A 40 7.63 7.46 -27.48
CA PHE A 40 6.43 7.17 -28.28
C PHE A 40 5.31 6.73 -27.37
N PHE A 41 4.11 7.30 -27.55
CA PHE A 41 2.96 7.01 -26.70
C PHE A 41 1.91 6.22 -27.48
N TYR A 42 1.51 5.06 -26.93
CA TYR A 42 0.53 4.16 -27.53
C TYR A 42 -0.69 4.02 -26.63
N PRO A 43 -1.86 4.48 -27.09
CA PRO A 43 -3.11 4.27 -26.34
C PRO A 43 -3.46 2.79 -26.26
N SER A 44 -3.63 2.26 -25.03
CA SER A 44 -3.99 0.84 -24.82
C SER A 44 -5.51 0.60 -24.78
N ASN A 45 -6.28 1.41 -25.50
CA ASN A 45 -7.75 1.24 -25.58
C ASN A 45 -8.06 0.00 -26.43
N ALA A 46 -8.99 -0.83 -25.96
CA ALA A 46 -9.20 -2.24 -26.25
C ALA A 46 -9.37 -2.67 -27.71
N LYS A 47 -9.33 -1.79 -28.70
CA LYS A 47 -9.73 -2.16 -30.09
C LYS A 47 -8.59 -2.49 -31.07
N SER A 48 -7.30 -2.30 -30.69
CA SER A 48 -6.23 -2.43 -31.69
C SER A 48 -4.84 -2.83 -31.17
N PHE A 49 -4.71 -3.91 -30.40
CA PHE A 49 -3.38 -4.40 -30.00
C PHE A 49 -2.51 -4.77 -31.21
N ASN A 50 -3.09 -5.31 -32.29
CA ASN A 50 -2.37 -5.57 -33.54
C ASN A 50 -1.81 -4.27 -34.15
N GLN A 51 -2.51 -3.14 -34.01
CA GLN A 51 -2.00 -1.86 -34.50
C GLN A 51 -0.85 -1.34 -33.61
N ILE A 52 -0.95 -1.52 -32.31
CA ILE A 52 0.13 -1.15 -31.36
C ILE A 52 1.39 -1.94 -31.70
N SER A 53 1.28 -3.26 -31.89
CA SER A 53 2.43 -4.12 -32.26
C SER A 53 3.11 -3.66 -33.55
N ARG A 54 2.33 -3.37 -34.60
CA ARG A 54 2.89 -2.84 -35.87
C ARG A 54 3.57 -1.48 -35.69
N ASN A 55 3.02 -0.60 -34.88
CA ASN A 55 3.62 0.70 -34.58
C ASN A 55 4.93 0.55 -33.80
N ILE A 56 4.99 -0.36 -32.83
CA ILE A 56 6.20 -0.70 -32.07
C ILE A 56 7.34 -1.12 -33.00
N GLU A 57 7.06 -1.98 -34.00
CA GLU A 57 8.02 -2.42 -35.00
C GLU A 57 8.44 -1.26 -35.92
N LYS A 58 7.48 -0.51 -36.44
CA LYS A 58 7.72 0.65 -37.32
C LYS A 58 8.59 1.71 -36.65
N ASP A 59 8.30 2.02 -35.37
CA ASP A 59 8.98 3.05 -34.61
C ASP A 59 10.30 2.54 -33.99
N ARG A 60 10.67 1.28 -34.26
CA ARG A 60 11.90 0.61 -33.76
C ARG A 60 12.07 0.78 -32.26
N ILE A 61 11.09 0.36 -31.52
CA ILE A 61 11.08 0.46 -30.03
C ILE A 61 12.03 -0.59 -29.46
N ASP A 62 12.95 -0.15 -28.62
CA ASP A 62 13.93 -0.98 -27.91
C ASP A 62 13.44 -1.36 -26.50
N PHE A 63 12.64 -0.49 -25.90
CA PHE A 63 12.12 -0.67 -24.55
C PHE A 63 10.67 -0.18 -24.42
N LEU A 64 9.85 -0.94 -23.69
CA LEU A 64 8.44 -0.61 -23.44
C LEU A 64 8.20 -0.34 -21.96
N ILE A 65 7.44 0.72 -21.66
CA ILE A 65 6.89 1.02 -20.34
C ILE A 65 5.39 0.76 -20.40
N GLY A 66 4.90 -0.13 -19.55
CA GLY A 66 3.53 -0.62 -19.59
C GLY A 66 3.42 -2.09 -19.99
N PRO A 67 2.20 -2.58 -20.16
CA PRO A 67 0.91 -1.93 -19.97
C PRO A 67 0.55 -1.67 -18.49
N LEU A 68 -0.37 -0.74 -18.26
CA LEU A 68 -0.92 -0.49 -16.93
C LEU A 68 -2.05 -1.47 -16.58
N ARG A 69 -2.89 -1.85 -17.54
CA ARG A 69 -4.00 -2.77 -17.32
C ARG A 69 -3.56 -4.23 -17.36
N LYS A 70 -4.04 -5.02 -16.38
CA LYS A 70 -3.73 -6.46 -16.28
C LYS A 70 -4.16 -7.25 -17.50
N GLU A 71 -5.35 -7.00 -17.99
CA GLU A 71 -5.95 -7.69 -19.14
C GLU A 71 -5.21 -7.44 -20.45
N ASN A 72 -4.43 -6.38 -20.53
CA ASN A 72 -3.67 -6.02 -21.72
C ASN A 72 -2.30 -6.72 -21.79
N PHE A 73 -1.80 -7.20 -20.65
CA PHE A 73 -0.47 -7.78 -20.55
C PHE A 73 -0.26 -8.94 -21.52
N SER A 74 -1.07 -10.00 -21.42
CA SER A 74 -0.92 -11.19 -22.27
C SER A 74 -1.11 -10.89 -23.76
N LYS A 75 -2.00 -9.95 -24.08
CA LYS A 75 -2.26 -9.53 -25.46
C LYS A 75 -1.04 -8.83 -26.08
N ILE A 76 -0.38 -7.96 -25.34
CA ILE A 76 0.80 -7.23 -25.78
C ILE A 76 2.01 -8.15 -25.81
N MET A 77 2.25 -8.90 -24.75
CA MET A 77 3.42 -9.78 -24.64
C MET A 77 3.44 -10.90 -25.69
N GLY A 78 2.28 -11.35 -26.15
CA GLY A 78 2.18 -12.34 -27.24
C GLY A 78 2.43 -11.79 -28.63
N GLN A 79 2.54 -10.47 -28.81
CA GLN A 79 2.65 -9.80 -30.10
C GLN A 79 3.96 -9.00 -30.31
N ILE A 80 4.76 -8.84 -29.27
CA ILE A 80 6.03 -8.11 -29.36
C ILE A 80 7.23 -9.06 -29.38
N SER A 81 8.30 -8.63 -30.04
CA SER A 81 9.56 -9.36 -30.08
C SER A 81 10.15 -9.57 -28.68
N ASN A 82 10.75 -10.73 -28.45
CA ASN A 82 11.44 -11.05 -27.20
C ASN A 82 12.69 -10.19 -26.94
N ASN A 83 13.20 -9.51 -27.97
CA ASN A 83 14.37 -8.64 -27.85
C ASN A 83 14.03 -7.26 -27.25
N ILE A 84 12.73 -6.88 -27.20
CA ILE A 84 12.30 -5.61 -26.64
C ILE A 84 12.27 -5.72 -25.10
N GLY A 85 13.00 -4.85 -24.40
CA GLY A 85 12.92 -4.72 -22.96
C GLY A 85 11.53 -4.24 -22.53
N VAL A 86 11.01 -4.69 -21.38
CA VAL A 86 9.68 -4.29 -20.89
C VAL A 86 9.71 -3.99 -19.41
N LEU A 87 9.23 -2.80 -19.04
CA LEU A 87 8.87 -2.42 -17.68
C LEU A 87 7.35 -2.51 -17.52
N ASN A 88 6.86 -3.61 -17.01
CA ASN A 88 5.44 -3.80 -16.76
C ASN A 88 4.98 -3.00 -15.54
N LEU A 89 3.94 -2.17 -15.69
CA LEU A 89 3.41 -1.29 -14.63
C LEU A 89 2.33 -1.96 -13.77
N ASN A 90 2.13 -3.27 -13.92
CA ASN A 90 1.13 -3.99 -13.15
C ASN A 90 1.62 -5.37 -12.70
N ILE A 91 1.08 -5.85 -11.56
CA ILE A 91 1.18 -7.24 -11.14
C ILE A 91 -0.03 -8.00 -11.71
N SER A 92 0.06 -8.39 -12.95
CA SER A 92 -0.86 -9.37 -13.51
C SER A 92 -0.48 -10.77 -13.03
N ASN A 93 -1.25 -11.81 -13.41
CA ASN A 93 -0.97 -13.23 -13.15
C ASN A 93 0.37 -13.73 -13.77
N THR A 94 1.33 -12.83 -13.91
CA THR A 94 2.66 -12.98 -14.50
C THR A 94 3.68 -13.49 -13.48
N LYS A 95 3.25 -14.03 -12.34
CA LYS A 95 4.20 -14.58 -11.34
C LYS A 95 5.23 -15.53 -11.99
N ASN A 96 4.81 -16.23 -13.04
CA ASN A 96 5.64 -17.18 -13.76
C ASN A 96 6.19 -16.65 -15.11
N TYR A 97 5.89 -15.39 -15.48
CA TYR A 97 6.45 -14.85 -16.72
C TYR A 97 7.84 -14.30 -16.45
N SER A 98 8.84 -14.94 -17.03
CA SER A 98 10.24 -14.54 -16.94
C SER A 98 10.87 -14.59 -18.32
N ARG A 99 11.49 -13.47 -18.72
CA ARG A 99 12.37 -13.41 -19.88
C ARG A 99 13.46 -12.37 -19.62
N LYS A 100 14.57 -12.45 -20.34
CA LYS A 100 15.62 -11.44 -20.27
C LYS A 100 15.05 -10.06 -20.67
N GLY A 101 15.38 -9.00 -19.90
CA GLY A 101 14.89 -7.64 -20.18
C GLY A 101 13.45 -7.39 -19.73
N PHE A 102 12.84 -8.28 -18.95
CA PHE A 102 11.52 -8.06 -18.36
C PHE A 102 11.63 -7.61 -16.91
N PHE A 103 11.10 -6.44 -16.63
CA PHE A 103 11.06 -5.83 -15.32
C PHE A 103 9.62 -5.60 -14.88
N ARG A 104 9.39 -5.61 -13.59
CA ARG A 104 8.09 -5.28 -12.98
C ARG A 104 8.26 -4.07 -12.08
N PHE A 105 7.44 -3.08 -12.28
CA PHE A 105 7.32 -1.92 -11.42
C PHE A 105 5.84 -1.64 -11.21
N SER A 106 5.34 -1.97 -10.03
CA SER A 106 3.93 -1.69 -9.71
C SER A 106 3.82 -1.23 -8.27
N LEU A 107 2.91 -0.30 -8.06
CA LEU A 107 2.46 0.09 -6.73
C LEU A 107 1.54 -1.03 -6.20
N ASN A 108 2.15 -2.09 -5.66
CA ASN A 108 1.41 -3.16 -5.02
C ASN A 108 1.21 -2.85 -3.53
N PRO A 109 0.00 -2.50 -3.12
CA PRO A 109 -0.24 -2.16 -1.71
C PRO A 109 0.09 -3.30 -0.74
N GLU A 110 -0.07 -4.56 -1.16
CA GLU A 110 0.28 -5.71 -0.33
C GLU A 110 1.79 -5.88 -0.18
N GLU A 111 2.56 -5.58 -1.23
CA GLU A 111 4.03 -5.64 -1.12
C GLU A 111 4.56 -4.48 -0.29
N GLU A 112 3.99 -3.29 -0.45
CA GLU A 112 4.25 -2.15 0.43
C GLU A 112 3.97 -2.52 1.90
N ALA A 113 2.82 -3.15 2.17
CA ALA A 113 2.48 -3.61 3.51
C ALA A 113 3.50 -4.62 4.05
N ARG A 114 3.97 -5.57 3.23
CA ARG A 114 5.03 -6.50 3.67
C ARG A 114 6.32 -5.77 4.01
N GLN A 115 6.73 -4.78 3.20
CA GLN A 115 7.92 -3.98 3.47
C GLN A 115 7.77 -3.17 4.76
N VAL A 116 6.61 -2.55 4.97
CA VAL A 116 6.30 -1.83 6.21
C VAL A 116 6.37 -2.77 7.42
N ALA A 117 5.80 -3.98 7.32
CA ALA A 117 5.87 -4.97 8.38
C ALA A 117 7.31 -5.40 8.69
N ARG A 118 8.13 -5.66 7.66
CA ARG A 118 9.57 -5.98 7.84
C ARG A 118 10.31 -4.86 8.54
N PHE A 119 10.09 -3.62 8.12
CA PHE A 119 10.71 -2.46 8.72
C PHE A 119 10.30 -2.28 10.18
N ALA A 120 9.00 -2.42 10.46
CA ALA A 120 8.44 -2.30 11.80
C ALA A 120 8.94 -3.38 12.78
N ARG A 121 9.42 -4.54 12.28
CA ARG A 121 10.02 -5.60 13.11
C ARG A 121 11.27 -5.18 13.88
N ALA A 122 11.95 -4.12 13.45
CA ALA A 122 13.08 -3.56 14.21
C ALA A 122 12.65 -2.97 15.56
N GLU A 123 11.40 -2.55 15.70
CA GLU A 123 10.85 -1.93 16.91
C GLU A 123 10.33 -2.95 17.95
N GLY A 124 10.10 -4.21 17.52
CA GLY A 124 9.63 -5.25 18.44
C GLY A 124 8.99 -6.46 17.76
N THR A 125 8.45 -7.34 18.58
CA THR A 125 7.90 -8.63 18.12
C THR A 125 6.40 -8.74 18.26
N ARG A 126 5.76 -7.90 19.10
CA ARG A 126 4.35 -8.00 19.45
C ARG A 126 3.59 -6.81 18.86
N ALA A 127 2.72 -7.07 17.91
CA ALA A 127 1.97 -6.02 17.23
C ALA A 127 0.46 -6.16 17.41
N ILE A 128 -0.24 -5.05 17.27
CA ILE A 128 -1.66 -5.01 16.97
C ILE A 128 -1.86 -4.43 15.57
N ILE A 129 -2.93 -4.86 14.89
CA ILE A 129 -3.32 -4.32 13.58
C ILE A 129 -4.66 -3.62 13.74
N ILE A 130 -4.77 -2.38 13.25
CA ILE A 130 -6.03 -1.63 13.16
C ILE A 130 -6.35 -1.47 11.68
N THR A 131 -7.51 -1.99 11.26
CA THR A 131 -7.87 -2.18 9.86
C THR A 131 -9.21 -1.55 9.55
N GLN A 132 -9.25 -0.76 8.49
CA GLN A 132 -10.49 -0.32 7.87
C GLN A 132 -11.21 -1.49 7.21
N ASN A 133 -12.50 -1.67 7.48
CA ASN A 133 -13.34 -2.71 6.85
C ASN A 133 -13.66 -2.35 5.40
N SER A 134 -12.70 -2.56 4.53
CA SER A 134 -12.80 -2.39 3.09
C SER A 134 -11.98 -3.48 2.39
N ASN A 135 -12.30 -3.77 1.12
CA ASN A 135 -11.52 -4.75 0.34
C ASN A 135 -10.03 -4.43 0.35
N TRP A 136 -9.67 -3.14 0.29
CA TRP A 136 -8.28 -2.71 0.36
C TRP A 136 -7.70 -2.93 1.76
N GLY A 137 -8.36 -2.45 2.82
CA GLY A 137 -7.87 -2.57 4.20
C GLY A 137 -7.65 -4.03 4.62
N LEU A 138 -8.61 -4.92 4.28
CA LEU A 138 -8.51 -6.34 4.58
C LEU A 138 -7.35 -7.03 3.83
N ARG A 139 -7.06 -6.64 2.59
CA ARG A 139 -5.90 -7.16 1.84
C ARG A 139 -4.58 -6.70 2.46
N ILE A 140 -4.49 -5.43 2.87
CA ILE A 140 -3.31 -4.87 3.53
C ILE A 140 -3.07 -5.53 4.88
N SER A 141 -4.10 -5.64 5.72
CA SER A 141 -3.97 -6.28 7.03
C SER A 141 -3.59 -7.76 6.91
N LYS A 142 -4.10 -8.45 5.90
CA LYS A 142 -3.68 -9.83 5.61
C LYS A 142 -2.19 -9.90 5.27
N ALA A 143 -1.69 -8.97 4.44
CA ALA A 143 -0.28 -8.90 4.08
C ALA A 143 0.61 -8.58 5.30
N TYR A 144 0.18 -7.66 6.18
CA TYR A 144 0.84 -7.41 7.47
C TYR A 144 0.93 -8.66 8.33
N LEU A 145 -0.20 -9.35 8.48
CA LEU A 145 -0.34 -10.52 9.34
C LEU A 145 0.53 -11.69 8.85
N GLU A 146 0.54 -11.95 7.55
CA GLU A 146 1.38 -12.98 6.92
C GLU A 146 2.86 -12.67 7.11
N GLU A 147 3.30 -11.45 6.79
CA GLU A 147 4.70 -11.07 6.88
C GLU A 147 5.19 -11.01 8.32
N TRP A 148 4.37 -10.49 9.24
CA TRP A 148 4.70 -10.43 10.66
C TRP A 148 4.94 -11.82 11.25
N ARG A 149 4.07 -12.79 10.92
CA ARG A 149 4.21 -14.19 11.35
C ARG A 149 5.40 -14.86 10.72
N ASN A 150 5.65 -14.65 9.42
CA ASN A 150 6.81 -15.21 8.71
C ASN A 150 8.15 -14.70 9.28
N SER A 151 8.11 -13.58 10.00
CA SER A 151 9.27 -12.97 10.68
C SER A 151 9.29 -13.28 12.19
N ASP A 152 8.65 -14.35 12.64
CA ASP A 152 8.55 -14.77 14.05
C ASP A 152 7.91 -13.68 14.96
N GLY A 153 7.01 -12.88 14.41
CA GLY A 153 6.25 -11.89 15.15
C GLY A 153 4.91 -12.42 15.65
N VAL A 154 4.43 -11.87 16.75
CA VAL A 154 3.13 -12.20 17.36
C VAL A 154 2.15 -11.07 17.11
N ILE A 155 1.00 -11.36 16.54
CA ILE A 155 -0.14 -10.42 16.48
C ILE A 155 -0.99 -10.67 17.72
N LEU A 156 -1.03 -9.67 18.60
CA LEU A 156 -1.79 -9.72 19.85
C LEU A 156 -3.28 -9.46 19.63
N ASP A 157 -3.61 -8.60 18.66
CA ASP A 157 -4.99 -8.29 18.30
C ASP A 157 -5.09 -7.77 16.87
N HIS A 158 -6.24 -7.98 16.24
CA HIS A 158 -6.57 -7.47 14.91
C HIS A 158 -7.96 -6.84 14.96
N ILE A 159 -8.00 -5.52 15.01
CA ILE A 159 -9.22 -4.74 15.14
C ILE A 159 -9.66 -4.27 13.76
N VAL A 160 -10.87 -4.62 13.37
CA VAL A 160 -11.49 -4.17 12.13
C VAL A 160 -12.61 -3.19 12.48
N TYR A 161 -12.62 -2.01 11.84
CA TYR A 161 -13.60 -0.96 12.07
C TYR A 161 -14.33 -0.56 10.78
N ASP A 162 -15.52 -0.02 10.93
CA ASP A 162 -16.32 0.49 9.81
C ASP A 162 -15.68 1.79 9.25
N PRO A 163 -15.50 1.92 7.92
CA PRO A 163 -14.95 3.13 7.30
C PRO A 163 -15.72 4.42 7.60
N SER A 164 -17.02 4.31 7.89
CA SER A 164 -17.88 5.44 8.25
C SER A 164 -17.77 5.88 9.70
N GLU A 165 -16.98 5.17 10.52
CA GLU A 165 -16.81 5.47 11.94
C GLU A 165 -16.19 6.85 12.13
N LYS A 166 -16.80 7.63 12.99
CA LYS A 166 -16.33 8.98 13.34
C LYS A 166 -15.76 9.08 14.75
N ASN A 167 -16.04 8.08 15.59
CA ASN A 167 -15.58 8.02 16.97
C ASN A 167 -14.66 6.84 17.18
N PHE A 168 -13.38 7.04 17.03
CA PHE A 168 -12.39 5.99 17.23
C PHE A 168 -12.07 5.68 18.70
N SER A 169 -12.66 6.38 19.65
CA SER A 169 -12.39 6.19 21.09
C SER A 169 -12.65 4.76 21.54
N ASP A 170 -13.79 4.19 21.16
CA ASP A 170 -14.16 2.82 21.55
C ASP A 170 -13.23 1.77 20.94
N ILE A 171 -12.82 1.98 19.70
CA ILE A 171 -11.88 1.12 18.98
C ILE A 171 -10.52 1.15 19.67
N ILE A 172 -10.03 2.34 19.98
CA ILE A 172 -8.72 2.52 20.62
C ILE A 172 -8.70 2.04 22.06
N THR A 173 -9.75 2.33 22.85
CA THR A 173 -9.84 1.85 24.23
C THR A 173 -9.92 0.34 24.30
N LYS A 174 -10.57 -0.31 23.33
CA LYS A 174 -10.58 -1.76 23.19
C LYS A 174 -9.18 -2.28 22.80
N ALA A 175 -8.56 -1.72 21.79
CA ALA A 175 -7.23 -2.11 21.30
C ALA A 175 -6.16 -2.03 22.40
N LEU A 176 -6.25 -0.99 23.24
CA LEU A 176 -5.31 -0.71 24.31
C LEU A 176 -5.72 -1.30 25.68
N HIS A 177 -6.80 -2.05 25.75
CA HIS A 177 -7.34 -2.64 26.99
C HIS A 177 -7.62 -1.59 28.10
N ILE A 178 -8.01 -0.38 27.72
CA ILE A 178 -8.36 0.69 28.68
C ILE A 178 -9.64 0.31 29.44
N ASN A 179 -10.61 -0.31 28.75
CA ASN A 179 -11.87 -0.76 29.37
C ASN A 179 -11.62 -1.81 30.45
N GLU A 180 -10.70 -2.72 30.24
CA GLU A 180 -10.29 -3.73 31.23
C GLU A 180 -9.58 -3.09 32.43
N SER A 181 -8.83 -2.01 32.21
CA SER A 181 -8.23 -1.23 33.29
C SER A 181 -9.33 -0.61 34.20
N HIS A 182 -10.37 -0.03 33.59
CA HIS A 182 -11.53 0.47 34.32
C HIS A 182 -12.32 -0.63 35.05
N ALA A 183 -12.53 -1.77 34.39
CA ALA A 183 -13.21 -2.92 34.97
C ALA A 183 -12.47 -3.45 36.21
N ARG A 184 -11.13 -3.61 36.11
CA ARG A 184 -10.29 -4.01 37.27
C ARG A 184 -10.40 -3.03 38.42
N LYS A 185 -10.34 -1.72 38.17
CA LYS A 185 -10.50 -0.69 39.18
C LYS A 185 -11.88 -0.81 39.88
N ASN A 186 -12.95 -0.97 39.11
CA ASN A 186 -14.30 -1.08 39.64
C ASN A 186 -14.47 -2.34 40.51
N PHE A 187 -13.91 -3.47 40.07
CA PHE A 187 -13.89 -4.71 40.83
C PHE A 187 -13.16 -4.54 42.16
N ILE A 188 -11.94 -3.98 42.15
CA ILE A 188 -11.15 -3.76 43.38
C ILE A 188 -11.88 -2.80 44.31
N ALA A 189 -12.42 -1.66 43.81
CA ALA A 189 -13.15 -0.70 44.61
C ALA A 189 -14.37 -1.34 45.32
N LYS A 190 -15.06 -2.26 44.64
CA LYS A 190 -16.18 -3.03 45.23
C LYS A 190 -15.73 -3.99 46.33
N VAL A 191 -14.60 -4.68 46.13
CA VAL A 191 -14.07 -5.64 47.10
C VAL A 191 -13.61 -4.93 48.38
N ILE A 192 -12.85 -3.83 48.23
CA ILE A 192 -12.32 -3.12 49.42
C ILE A 192 -13.29 -2.08 49.99
N GLN A 193 -14.44 -1.86 49.35
CA GLN A 193 -15.48 -0.88 49.74
C GLN A 193 -14.92 0.55 49.91
N LYS A 194 -13.93 0.94 49.11
CA LYS A 194 -13.29 2.26 49.18
C LYS A 194 -13.18 2.88 47.80
N LYS A 195 -13.26 4.22 47.76
CA LYS A 195 -12.98 4.99 46.53
C LYS A 195 -11.48 4.98 46.28
N LEU A 196 -11.09 4.54 45.05
CA LEU A 196 -9.69 4.46 44.64
C LEU A 196 -9.27 5.71 43.86
N LYS A 197 -8.09 6.23 44.15
CA LYS A 197 -7.35 7.06 43.19
C LYS A 197 -6.95 6.15 42.02
N PHE A 198 -7.34 6.51 40.82
CA PHE A 198 -7.17 5.65 39.67
C PHE A 198 -6.82 6.49 38.45
N GLU A 199 -5.86 5.98 37.68
CA GLU A 199 -5.53 6.40 36.36
C GLU A 199 -5.55 5.19 35.45
N ALA A 200 -6.31 5.26 34.35
CA ALA A 200 -6.41 4.17 33.40
C ALA A 200 -5.05 3.91 32.74
N ARG A 201 -4.65 2.66 32.66
CA ARG A 201 -3.41 2.24 32.02
C ARG A 201 -3.71 1.35 30.83
N ARG A 202 -3.04 1.66 29.72
CA ARG A 202 -3.06 0.76 28.58
C ARG A 202 -2.32 -0.54 28.88
N ARG A 203 -2.57 -1.58 28.08
CA ARG A 203 -1.74 -2.80 28.08
C ARG A 203 -0.29 -2.46 27.74
N GLN A 204 0.66 -3.17 28.31
CA GLN A 204 2.09 -2.89 28.18
C GLN A 204 2.83 -3.88 27.28
N ASP A 205 2.11 -4.85 26.72
CA ASP A 205 2.65 -5.95 25.92
C ASP A 205 2.66 -5.65 24.41
N ILE A 206 2.26 -4.45 23.98
CA ILE A 206 2.34 -4.01 22.58
C ILE A 206 3.68 -3.32 22.34
N ASP A 207 4.40 -3.76 21.33
CA ASP A 207 5.63 -3.13 20.86
C ASP A 207 5.34 -2.19 19.67
N VAL A 208 4.40 -2.57 18.77
CA VAL A 208 4.14 -1.89 17.49
C VAL A 208 2.65 -1.86 17.16
N ILE A 209 2.22 -0.79 16.50
CA ILE A 209 0.89 -0.67 15.89
C ILE A 209 1.03 -0.60 14.37
N LEU A 210 0.34 -1.49 13.65
CA LEU A 210 0.25 -1.49 12.20
C LEU A 210 -1.14 -0.96 11.78
N LEU A 211 -1.17 0.07 10.94
CA LEU A 211 -2.42 0.66 10.44
C LEU A 211 -2.68 0.29 8.99
N ALA A 212 -3.83 -0.29 8.72
CA ALA A 212 -4.38 -0.51 7.37
C ALA A 212 -5.58 0.42 7.16
N THR A 213 -5.32 1.72 7.13
CA THR A 213 -6.31 2.81 7.09
C THR A 213 -5.95 3.83 5.99
N ASP A 214 -6.94 4.61 5.57
CA ASP A 214 -6.72 5.76 4.71
C ASP A 214 -6.26 7.01 5.51
N HIS A 215 -5.94 8.07 4.78
CA HIS A 215 -5.47 9.33 5.36
C HIS A 215 -6.47 9.96 6.33
N ASP A 216 -7.76 10.02 5.97
CA ASP A 216 -8.76 10.73 6.77
C ASP A 216 -8.98 10.05 8.12
N ASN A 217 -9.03 8.71 8.12
CA ASN A 217 -9.15 7.93 9.34
C ASN A 217 -7.85 7.93 10.15
N THR A 218 -6.70 7.90 9.49
CA THR A 218 -5.39 7.99 10.18
C THR A 218 -5.26 9.29 10.98
N ARG A 219 -5.70 10.42 10.41
CA ARG A 219 -5.70 11.72 11.11
C ARG A 219 -6.57 11.74 12.36
N GLN A 220 -7.55 10.88 12.48
CA GLN A 220 -8.40 10.75 13.65
C GLN A 220 -7.85 9.71 14.64
N ILE A 221 -7.30 8.60 14.15
CA ILE A 221 -6.76 7.51 14.98
C ILE A 221 -5.51 7.96 15.76
N ILE A 222 -4.56 8.64 15.12
CA ILE A 222 -3.28 9.01 15.75
C ILE A 222 -3.47 9.91 17.00
N PRO A 223 -4.29 10.98 17.00
CA PRO A 223 -4.54 11.76 18.21
C PRO A 223 -5.21 10.95 19.32
N GLN A 224 -6.11 10.02 18.99
CA GLN A 224 -6.76 9.15 19.96
C GLN A 224 -5.77 8.18 20.62
N LEU A 225 -4.85 7.61 19.87
CA LEU A 225 -3.76 6.79 20.42
C LEU A 225 -2.92 7.60 21.42
N ARG A 226 -2.57 8.85 21.10
CA ARG A 226 -1.85 9.75 21.99
C ARG A 226 -2.64 10.07 23.25
N PHE A 227 -3.92 10.39 23.11
CA PHE A 227 -4.81 10.66 24.23
C PHE A 227 -4.87 9.49 25.22
N HIS A 228 -4.86 8.24 24.71
CA HIS A 228 -4.85 7.03 25.52
C HIS A 228 -3.44 6.54 25.89
N LYS A 229 -2.44 7.44 25.94
CA LYS A 229 -1.07 7.19 26.40
C LYS A 229 -0.31 6.15 25.59
N ALA A 230 -0.61 6.08 24.30
CA ALA A 230 0.11 5.25 23.34
C ALA A 230 1.09 6.07 22.46
N GLU A 231 1.43 7.31 22.86
CA GLU A 231 2.32 8.22 22.11
C GLU A 231 3.73 7.67 21.91
N LYS A 232 4.17 6.76 22.80
CA LYS A 232 5.49 6.11 22.73
C LYS A 232 5.48 4.82 21.92
N LEU A 233 4.32 4.33 21.50
CA LEU A 233 4.26 3.16 20.63
C LEU A 233 4.54 3.56 19.18
N PRO A 234 5.51 2.93 18.52
CA PRO A 234 5.73 3.11 17.10
C PRO A 234 4.48 2.71 16.31
N VAL A 235 4.06 3.58 15.38
CA VAL A 235 2.92 3.35 14.50
C VAL A 235 3.40 3.37 13.07
N PHE A 236 3.13 2.31 12.33
CA PHE A 236 3.51 2.15 10.94
C PHE A 236 2.28 1.99 10.04
N ALA A 237 2.35 2.60 8.89
CA ALA A 237 1.30 2.55 7.87
C ALA A 237 1.89 2.63 6.47
N GLY A 238 1.15 2.17 5.46
CA GLY A 238 1.50 2.37 4.06
C GLY A 238 1.21 3.80 3.58
N SER A 239 1.61 4.10 2.35
CA SER A 239 1.53 5.42 1.71
C SER A 239 0.12 6.03 1.73
N ARG A 240 -0.92 5.21 1.66
CA ARG A 240 -2.32 5.67 1.66
C ARG A 240 -2.76 6.34 2.98
N ALA A 241 -2.04 6.13 4.06
CA ALA A 241 -2.28 6.81 5.34
C ALA A 241 -1.81 8.27 5.34
N PHE A 242 -1.07 8.70 4.31
CA PHE A 242 -0.52 10.03 4.17
C PHE A 242 -1.17 10.74 2.98
N ALA A 243 -1.46 12.04 3.10
CA ALA A 243 -1.76 12.90 1.96
C ALA A 243 -0.47 13.58 1.53
N PHE A 244 -0.15 13.51 0.25
CA PHE A 244 0.82 14.40 -0.36
C PHE A 244 0.10 15.71 -0.66
N THR A 245 0.42 16.75 0.09
CA THR A 245 0.00 18.13 -0.20
C THR A 245 0.93 18.76 -1.21
#